data_f1c28870bdbeb6d1e36eb70c454c5861
#
_entry.id   f1c28870bdbeb6d1e36eb70c454c5861
#
_cell.length_a   1.000
_cell.length_b   1.000
_cell.length_c   1.000
_cell.angle_alpha   90.00
_cell.angle_beta   90.00
_cell.angle_gamma   90.00
#
_symmetry.space_group_name_H-M   'P 1'
#
loop_
_entity.id
_entity.type
_entity.pdbx_description
1 polymer ?
#
loop_
_entity_poly.entity_id
_entity_poly.type
_entity_poly.pdbx_seq_one_letter_code
_entity_poly.pdbx_strand_id
1 'polypeptide(L)'
;VHALRRFERFTHARKNVVGIWGDGNLGYITAVFFHYMHPDTKLVIFGTNEDKLSGFTFADETHLVWEIPEDLKVDHAIECVGGDASQKAIDQMIDIIQPEGTIALLGVSEYAVPINTRMVLEKGLHLYGSSRSGRADFEKTVELYQEYPEILGYLSNIVGAQVEVNSIADMTRAFEMDIN
;
A
#
# COMPACT_ATOMS: atom_id res chain seq x y z
N VAL A 1 3.59 0.11 9.49
CA VAL A 1 4.77 -0.55 10.08
C VAL A 1 4.55 -2.04 10.31
N HIS A 2 3.47 -2.51 10.99
CA HIS A 2 3.23 -3.94 11.24
C HIS A 2 3.28 -4.78 9.95
N ALA A 3 2.55 -4.38 8.91
CA ALA A 3 2.53 -5.08 7.64
C ALA A 3 3.92 -5.20 7.00
N LEU A 4 4.74 -4.13 7.07
CA LEU A 4 6.09 -4.11 6.51
C LEU A 4 7.06 -5.00 7.28
N ARG A 5 6.97 -5.04 8.62
CA ARG A 5 7.75 -5.99 9.43
C ARG A 5 7.38 -7.44 9.13
N ARG A 6 6.11 -7.72 8.80
CA ARG A 6 5.70 -9.03 8.31
C ARG A 6 6.21 -9.28 6.89
N PHE A 7 6.19 -8.26 6.04
CA PHE A 7 6.75 -8.32 4.71
C PHE A 7 8.22 -8.77 4.73
N GLU A 8 9.04 -8.18 5.59
CA GLU A 8 10.44 -8.60 5.78
C GLU A 8 10.60 -10.08 6.15
N ARG A 9 9.67 -10.62 6.93
CA ARG A 9 9.71 -12.02 7.38
C ARG A 9 9.26 -13.02 6.33
N PHE A 10 8.40 -12.61 5.41
CA PHE A 10 7.77 -13.49 4.43
C PHE A 10 8.30 -13.33 3.01
N THR A 11 9.16 -12.34 2.77
CA THR A 11 9.78 -12.12 1.47
C THR A 11 11.17 -12.74 1.40
N HIS A 12 11.55 -13.19 0.21
CA HIS A 12 12.93 -13.58 -0.06
C HIS A 12 13.85 -12.34 -0.21
N ALA A 13 15.18 -12.59 -0.34
CA ALA A 13 16.17 -11.50 -0.36
C ALA A 13 16.12 -10.63 -1.63
N ARG A 14 15.63 -11.15 -2.77
CA ARG A 14 15.49 -10.35 -3.99
C ARG A 14 14.32 -9.36 -3.83
N LYS A 15 14.66 -8.11 -3.62
CA LYS A 15 13.74 -6.98 -3.41
C LYS A 15 14.21 -5.78 -4.22
N ASN A 16 14.54 -5.99 -5.50
CA ASN A 16 15.01 -4.90 -6.35
C ASN A 16 13.85 -3.95 -6.71
N VAL A 17 12.67 -4.52 -6.96
CA VAL A 17 11.46 -3.77 -7.32
C VAL A 17 10.28 -4.27 -6.50
N VAL A 18 9.61 -3.37 -5.80
CA VAL A 18 8.36 -3.66 -5.08
C VAL A 18 7.25 -2.75 -5.56
N GLY A 19 6.10 -3.35 -5.89
CA GLY A 19 4.91 -2.62 -6.33
C GLY A 19 3.89 -2.47 -5.20
N ILE A 20 3.30 -1.28 -5.06
CA ILE A 20 2.16 -1.02 -4.17
C ILE A 20 0.96 -0.61 -5.01
N TRP A 21 -0.14 -1.35 -4.92
CA TRP A 21 -1.40 -1.02 -5.55
C TRP A 21 -2.32 -0.30 -4.58
N GLY A 22 -2.73 0.91 -4.97
CA GLY A 22 -3.62 1.78 -4.21
C GLY A 22 -3.03 3.17 -3.96
N ASP A 23 -3.73 4.18 -4.48
CA ASP A 23 -3.39 5.60 -4.38
C ASP A 23 -4.16 6.34 -3.27
N GLY A 24 -4.87 5.58 -2.41
CA GLY A 24 -5.56 6.10 -1.23
C GLY A 24 -4.64 6.20 0.00
N ASN A 25 -5.22 6.59 1.15
CA ASN A 25 -4.49 6.81 2.40
C ASN A 25 -3.69 5.59 2.85
N LEU A 26 -4.24 4.36 2.73
CA LEU A 26 -3.52 3.13 3.11
C LEU A 26 -2.29 2.92 2.24
N GLY A 27 -2.43 3.07 0.92
CA GLY A 27 -1.31 2.95 -0.02
C GLY A 27 -0.25 4.01 0.24
N TYR A 28 -0.65 5.25 0.44
CA TYR A 28 0.27 6.36 0.71
C TYR A 28 1.07 6.13 2.00
N ILE A 29 0.40 5.83 3.12
CA ILE A 29 1.07 5.55 4.39
C ILE A 29 2.02 4.34 4.25
N THR A 30 1.57 3.27 3.59
CA THR A 30 2.39 2.08 3.37
C THR A 30 3.63 2.41 2.55
N ALA A 31 3.48 3.19 1.48
CA ALA A 31 4.56 3.60 0.61
C ALA A 31 5.59 4.50 1.31
N VAL A 32 5.13 5.50 2.10
CA VAL A 32 6.03 6.35 2.90
C VAL A 32 6.90 5.50 3.81
N PHE A 33 6.29 4.63 4.63
CA PHE A 33 7.08 3.79 5.54
C PHE A 33 7.96 2.78 4.79
N PHE A 34 7.48 2.24 3.66
CA PHE A 34 8.27 1.33 2.83
C PHE A 34 9.54 2.01 2.32
N HIS A 35 9.44 3.22 1.79
CA HIS A 35 10.56 3.99 1.28
C HIS A 35 11.68 4.16 2.33
N TYR A 36 11.32 4.48 3.58
CA TYR A 36 12.32 4.65 4.64
C TYR A 36 12.84 3.32 5.23
N MET A 37 12.05 2.26 5.21
CA MET A 37 12.47 0.94 5.70
C MET A 37 13.28 0.14 4.67
N HIS A 38 13.14 0.45 3.38
CA HIS A 38 13.78 -0.25 2.26
C HIS A 38 14.37 0.73 1.23
N PRO A 39 15.35 1.57 1.62
CA PRO A 39 15.84 2.67 0.76
C PRO A 39 16.54 2.18 -0.52
N ASP A 40 17.04 0.93 -0.54
CA ASP A 40 17.71 0.34 -1.70
C ASP A 40 16.75 -0.38 -2.67
N THR A 41 15.45 -0.39 -2.38
CA THR A 41 14.43 -1.05 -3.19
C THR A 41 13.68 -0.05 -4.06
N LYS A 42 13.65 -0.28 -5.37
CA LYS A 42 12.84 0.53 -6.28
C LYS A 42 11.35 0.37 -5.93
N LEU A 43 10.72 1.47 -5.57
CA LEU A 43 9.32 1.55 -5.18
C LEU A 43 8.46 2.04 -6.34
N VAL A 44 7.51 1.20 -6.76
CA VAL A 44 6.56 1.52 -7.85
C VAL A 44 5.14 1.56 -7.31
N ILE A 45 4.42 2.64 -7.59
CA ILE A 45 3.04 2.83 -7.14
C ILE A 45 2.08 2.69 -8.32
N PHE A 46 0.99 1.97 -8.10
CA PHE A 46 -0.07 1.76 -9.07
C PHE A 46 -1.38 2.34 -8.52
N GLY A 47 -1.99 3.25 -9.27
CA GLY A 47 -3.21 3.94 -8.85
C GLY A 47 -4.17 4.21 -9.98
N THR A 48 -5.28 4.85 -9.66
CA THR A 48 -6.36 5.19 -10.60
C THR A 48 -6.52 6.69 -10.82
N ASN A 49 -5.83 7.52 -10.04
CA ASN A 49 -5.98 8.97 -10.07
C ASN A 49 -4.61 9.65 -10.18
N GLU A 50 -4.38 10.38 -11.26
CA GLU A 50 -3.11 11.08 -11.54
C GLU A 50 -2.75 12.11 -10.45
N ASP A 51 -3.75 12.88 -9.97
CA ASP A 51 -3.52 13.88 -8.93
C ASP A 51 -3.04 13.24 -7.63
N LYS A 52 -3.64 12.10 -7.25
CA LYS A 52 -3.19 11.33 -6.07
C LYS A 52 -1.81 10.74 -6.29
N LEU A 53 -1.54 10.17 -7.45
CA LEU A 53 -0.23 9.60 -7.80
C LEU A 53 0.87 10.66 -7.77
N SER A 54 0.58 11.90 -8.18
CA SER A 54 1.54 13.01 -8.12
C SER A 54 2.04 13.32 -6.70
N GLY A 55 1.27 12.95 -5.68
CA GLY A 55 1.65 13.09 -4.27
C GLY A 55 2.72 12.11 -3.79
N PHE A 56 2.98 11.02 -4.53
CA PHE A 56 4.00 10.02 -4.17
C PHE A 56 5.41 10.42 -4.63
N THR A 57 5.82 11.64 -4.31
CA THR A 57 7.06 12.27 -4.77
C THR A 57 8.35 11.55 -4.34
N PHE A 58 8.24 10.65 -3.38
CA PHE A 58 9.32 9.80 -2.85
C PHE A 58 9.41 8.43 -3.55
N ALA A 59 8.41 8.05 -4.37
CA ALA A 59 8.44 6.81 -5.14
C ALA A 59 9.32 6.96 -6.38
N ASP A 60 9.92 5.86 -6.82
CA ASP A 60 10.75 5.85 -8.03
C ASP A 60 9.92 5.95 -9.31
N GLU A 61 8.75 5.30 -9.33
CA GLU A 61 7.82 5.34 -10.45
C GLU A 61 6.36 5.31 -9.96
N THR A 62 5.48 5.93 -10.73
CA THR A 62 4.03 5.84 -10.55
C THR A 62 3.37 5.50 -11.88
N HIS A 63 2.36 4.62 -11.87
CA HIS A 63 1.63 4.22 -13.07
C HIS A 63 0.13 4.19 -12.82
N LEU A 64 -0.63 4.61 -13.82
CA LEU A 64 -2.05 4.31 -13.86
C LEU A 64 -2.24 2.81 -14.12
N VAL A 65 -3.19 2.20 -13.44
CA VAL A 65 -3.43 0.73 -13.52
C VAL A 65 -3.81 0.22 -14.91
N TRP A 66 -4.13 1.11 -15.85
CA TRP A 66 -4.39 0.78 -17.25
C TRP A 66 -3.24 1.14 -18.21
N GLU A 67 -2.12 1.63 -17.66
CA GLU A 67 -0.92 2.03 -18.40
C GLU A 67 0.34 1.36 -17.87
N ILE A 68 0.18 0.16 -17.29
CA ILE A 68 1.32 -0.61 -16.77
C ILE A 68 2.18 -1.08 -17.96
N PRO A 69 3.49 -0.75 -18.01
CA PRO A 69 4.36 -1.23 -19.07
C PRO A 69 4.40 -2.76 -19.15
N GLU A 70 4.36 -3.34 -20.34
CA GLU A 70 4.31 -4.79 -20.56
C GLU A 70 5.56 -5.52 -20.03
N ASP A 71 6.71 -4.85 -20.04
CA ASP A 71 7.99 -5.38 -19.58
C ASP A 71 8.25 -5.14 -18.09
N LEU A 72 7.41 -4.34 -17.42
CA LEU A 72 7.55 -4.08 -15.99
C LEU A 72 7.30 -5.37 -15.19
N LYS A 73 8.26 -5.69 -14.33
CA LYS A 73 8.16 -6.80 -13.38
C LYS A 73 8.48 -6.32 -11.97
N VAL A 74 7.79 -6.90 -10.98
CA VAL A 74 8.05 -6.64 -9.56
C VAL A 74 8.46 -7.93 -8.86
N ASP A 75 9.35 -7.85 -7.90
CA ASP A 75 9.74 -9.02 -7.09
C ASP A 75 8.67 -9.35 -6.06
N HIS A 76 8.05 -8.34 -5.48
CA HIS A 76 6.97 -8.46 -4.51
C HIS A 76 5.92 -7.37 -4.73
N ALA A 77 4.72 -7.59 -4.18
CA ALA A 77 3.59 -6.67 -4.31
C ALA A 77 2.86 -6.47 -2.97
N ILE A 78 2.28 -5.28 -2.79
CA ILE A 78 1.45 -4.94 -1.63
C ILE A 78 0.12 -4.40 -2.14
N GLU A 79 -0.97 -5.05 -1.72
CA GLU A 79 -2.34 -4.68 -2.04
C GLU A 79 -2.89 -3.73 -0.98
N CYS A 80 -3.22 -2.50 -1.37
CA CYS A 80 -3.78 -1.45 -0.52
C CYS A 80 -5.09 -0.87 -1.08
N VAL A 81 -5.75 -1.56 -2.01
CA VAL A 81 -6.95 -1.08 -2.70
C VAL A 81 -8.19 -1.38 -1.89
N GLY A 82 -8.41 -2.66 -1.55
CA GLY A 82 -9.63 -3.09 -0.89
C GLY A 82 -10.90 -2.99 -1.76
N GLY A 83 -12.06 -3.29 -1.15
CA GLY A 83 -13.36 -3.22 -1.81
C GLY A 83 -13.46 -4.07 -3.07
N ASP A 84 -14.37 -3.70 -3.96
CA ASP A 84 -14.64 -4.42 -5.22
C ASP A 84 -13.48 -4.37 -6.21
N ALA A 85 -12.62 -3.37 -6.12
CA ALA A 85 -11.46 -3.21 -7.00
C ALA A 85 -10.27 -4.11 -6.62
N SER A 86 -10.29 -4.72 -5.43
CA SER A 86 -9.21 -5.56 -4.91
C SER A 86 -8.92 -6.75 -5.83
N GLN A 87 -9.95 -7.39 -6.40
CA GLN A 87 -9.75 -8.51 -7.34
C GLN A 87 -8.90 -8.09 -8.54
N LYS A 88 -9.26 -6.98 -9.19
CA LYS A 88 -8.52 -6.50 -10.36
C LYS A 88 -7.07 -6.13 -10.01
N ALA A 89 -6.85 -5.54 -8.86
CA ALA A 89 -5.50 -5.24 -8.38
C ALA A 89 -4.68 -6.52 -8.16
N ILE A 90 -5.26 -7.54 -7.50
CA ILE A 90 -4.59 -8.83 -7.27
C ILE A 90 -4.28 -9.54 -8.58
N ASP A 91 -5.19 -9.53 -9.55
CA ASP A 91 -4.96 -10.11 -10.87
C ASP A 91 -3.78 -9.42 -11.57
N GLN A 92 -3.72 -8.09 -11.56
CA GLN A 92 -2.58 -7.33 -12.11
C GLN A 92 -1.26 -7.65 -11.40
N MET A 93 -1.29 -7.77 -10.06
CA MET A 93 -0.10 -8.18 -9.30
C MET A 93 0.39 -9.56 -9.74
N ILE A 94 -0.53 -10.53 -9.85
CA ILE A 94 -0.21 -11.89 -10.28
C ILE A 94 0.39 -11.91 -11.69
N ASP A 95 -0.06 -11.03 -12.58
CA ASP A 95 0.44 -10.96 -13.95
C ASP A 95 1.90 -10.49 -14.04
N ILE A 96 2.27 -9.46 -13.26
CA ILE A 96 3.60 -8.85 -13.38
C ILE A 96 4.60 -9.27 -12.30
N ILE A 97 4.16 -9.98 -11.24
CA ILE A 97 5.06 -10.46 -10.20
C ILE A 97 5.97 -11.58 -10.70
N GLN A 98 7.22 -11.53 -10.30
CA GLN A 98 8.20 -12.58 -10.59
C GLN A 98 7.87 -13.89 -9.85
N PRO A 99 8.31 -15.05 -10.37
CA PRO A 99 8.19 -16.32 -9.64
C PRO A 99 8.77 -16.25 -8.24
N GLU A 100 8.14 -16.98 -7.30
CA GLU A 100 8.45 -17.00 -5.86
C GLU A 100 8.20 -15.67 -5.14
N GLY A 101 7.59 -14.70 -5.83
CA GLY A 101 7.22 -13.42 -5.25
C GLY A 101 6.17 -13.53 -4.15
N THR A 102 6.08 -12.49 -3.34
CA THR A 102 5.13 -12.40 -2.22
C THR A 102 4.13 -11.28 -2.46
N ILE A 103 2.85 -11.56 -2.22
CA ILE A 103 1.76 -10.56 -2.22
C ILE A 103 1.26 -10.38 -0.80
N ALA A 104 1.38 -9.17 -0.27
CA ALA A 104 0.82 -8.77 1.01
C ALA A 104 -0.57 -8.15 0.79
N LEU A 105 -1.60 -8.69 1.44
CA LEU A 105 -2.98 -8.21 1.34
C LEU A 105 -3.30 -7.34 2.55
N LEU A 106 -3.51 -6.05 2.33
CA LEU A 106 -3.81 -5.05 3.36
C LEU A 106 -5.16 -4.38 3.16
N GLY A 107 -5.64 -4.32 1.92
CA GLY A 107 -6.94 -3.74 1.60
C GLY A 107 -8.08 -4.55 2.20
N VAL A 108 -9.10 -3.86 2.71
CA VAL A 108 -10.28 -4.49 3.30
C VAL A 108 -11.38 -4.60 2.25
N SER A 109 -11.90 -5.81 2.05
CA SER A 109 -13.06 -6.08 1.19
C SER A 109 -14.21 -6.62 2.02
N GLU A 110 -15.44 -6.19 1.71
CA GLU A 110 -16.65 -6.65 2.40
C GLU A 110 -16.95 -8.13 2.09
N TYR A 111 -16.69 -8.54 0.86
CA TYR A 111 -16.93 -9.89 0.39
C TYR A 111 -15.63 -10.60 0.02
N ALA A 112 -15.72 -11.93 -0.09
CA ALA A 112 -14.59 -12.75 -0.53
C ALA A 112 -14.16 -12.36 -1.96
N VAL A 113 -12.86 -12.17 -2.13
CA VAL A 113 -12.25 -11.80 -3.42
C VAL A 113 -11.72 -13.06 -4.09
N PRO A 114 -12.13 -13.38 -5.33
CA PRO A 114 -11.56 -14.47 -6.10
C PRO A 114 -10.06 -14.23 -6.37
N ILE A 115 -9.27 -15.30 -6.30
CA ILE A 115 -7.83 -15.27 -6.62
C ILE A 115 -7.54 -16.38 -7.61
N ASN A 116 -6.74 -16.08 -8.64
CA ASN A 116 -6.28 -17.06 -9.61
C ASN A 116 -5.26 -18.03 -8.97
N THR A 117 -5.78 -19.03 -8.26
CA THR A 117 -4.96 -20.01 -7.51
C THR A 117 -4.08 -20.85 -8.43
N ARG A 118 -4.44 -21.03 -9.71
CA ARG A 118 -3.58 -21.71 -10.69
C ARG A 118 -2.28 -20.95 -10.90
N MET A 119 -2.35 -19.62 -11.11
CA MET A 119 -1.17 -18.79 -11.31
C MET A 119 -0.35 -18.63 -10.02
N VAL A 120 -1.01 -18.62 -8.86
CA VAL A 120 -0.32 -18.67 -7.56
C VAL A 120 0.54 -19.92 -7.46
N LEU A 121 0.00 -21.10 -7.82
CA LEU A 121 0.73 -22.36 -7.84
C LEU A 121 1.84 -22.36 -8.90
N GLU A 122 1.53 -21.92 -10.12
CA GLU A 122 2.44 -21.98 -11.26
C GLU A 122 3.68 -21.10 -11.06
N LYS A 123 3.51 -19.91 -10.46
CA LYS A 123 4.60 -18.99 -10.11
C LYS A 123 5.21 -19.24 -8.72
N GLY A 124 4.68 -20.17 -7.92
CA GLY A 124 5.14 -20.43 -6.55
C GLY A 124 4.95 -19.23 -5.62
N LEU A 125 3.86 -18.47 -5.78
CA LEU A 125 3.66 -17.24 -5.04
C LEU A 125 3.31 -17.49 -3.57
N HIS A 126 3.75 -16.57 -2.70
CA HIS A 126 3.35 -16.51 -1.32
C HIS A 126 2.35 -15.36 -1.10
N LEU A 127 1.14 -15.69 -0.63
CA LEU A 127 0.11 -14.71 -0.29
C LEU A 127 -0.10 -14.69 1.22
N TYR A 128 -0.12 -13.50 1.84
CA TYR A 128 -0.46 -13.36 3.25
C TYR A 128 -1.27 -12.10 3.52
N GLY A 129 -2.13 -12.15 4.52
CA GLY A 129 -2.84 -10.98 5.03
C GLY A 129 -2.14 -10.38 6.25
N SER A 130 -2.29 -9.07 6.44
CA SER A 130 -1.82 -8.39 7.63
C SER A 130 -2.92 -7.52 8.22
N SER A 131 -3.18 -7.69 9.50
CA SER A 131 -4.19 -6.93 10.23
C SER A 131 -3.71 -6.66 11.65
N ARG A 132 -4.16 -5.53 12.19
CA ARG A 132 -3.87 -5.07 13.54
C ARG A 132 -2.39 -4.72 13.75
N SER A 133 -2.07 -4.18 14.93
CA SER A 133 -0.71 -3.82 15.33
C SER A 133 -0.51 -4.18 16.81
N GLY A 134 0.69 -4.54 17.17
CA GLY A 134 1.09 -4.77 18.53
C GLY A 134 1.98 -3.65 19.07
N ARG A 135 2.35 -3.73 20.36
CA ARG A 135 3.20 -2.74 21.03
C ARG A 135 4.51 -2.49 20.27
N ALA A 136 5.18 -3.55 19.84
CA ALA A 136 6.45 -3.44 19.12
C ALA A 136 6.36 -2.73 17.77
N ASP A 137 5.16 -2.68 17.14
CA ASP A 137 4.94 -1.96 15.89
C ASP A 137 4.81 -0.45 16.16
N PHE A 138 4.19 -0.07 17.27
CA PHE A 138 4.13 1.33 17.71
C PHE A 138 5.51 1.84 18.13
N GLU A 139 6.27 1.05 18.90
CA GLU A 139 7.65 1.37 19.28
C GLU A 139 8.50 1.62 18.02
N LYS A 140 8.43 0.71 17.03
CA LYS A 140 9.16 0.90 15.77
C LYS A 140 8.69 2.11 14.98
N THR A 141 7.40 2.45 15.02
CA THR A 141 6.88 3.67 14.38
C THR A 141 7.50 4.92 15.00
N VAL A 142 7.60 4.97 16.33
CA VAL A 142 8.22 6.09 17.05
C VAL A 142 9.72 6.20 16.72
N GLU A 143 10.43 5.07 16.67
CA GLU A 143 11.84 5.03 16.23
C GLU A 143 12.00 5.63 14.83
N LEU A 144 11.16 5.23 13.87
CA LEU A 144 11.20 5.73 12.49
C LEU A 144 10.93 7.25 12.44
N TYR A 145 10.02 7.78 13.24
CA TYR A 145 9.79 9.23 13.31
C TYR A 145 10.99 9.99 13.89
N GLN A 146 11.73 9.37 14.81
CA GLN A 146 12.95 9.97 15.38
C GLN A 146 14.12 9.93 14.41
N GLU A 147 14.25 8.83 13.66
CA GLU A 147 15.31 8.61 12.68
C GLU A 147 15.07 9.42 11.39
N TYR A 148 13.82 9.51 10.96
CA TYR A 148 13.38 10.16 9.71
C TYR A 148 12.22 11.14 9.98
N PRO A 149 12.49 12.34 10.51
CA PRO A 149 11.43 13.32 10.82
C PRO A 149 10.59 13.71 9.60
N GLU A 150 11.12 13.56 8.38
CA GLU A 150 10.47 13.88 7.11
C GLU A 150 9.19 13.05 6.90
N ILE A 151 9.10 11.87 7.50
CA ILE A 151 7.90 11.03 7.47
C ILE A 151 6.67 11.81 7.90
N LEU A 152 6.78 12.64 8.96
CA LEU A 152 5.68 13.47 9.44
C LEU A 152 5.25 14.51 8.41
N GLY A 153 6.20 15.06 7.64
CA GLY A 153 5.92 15.97 6.54
C GLY A 153 5.08 15.30 5.45
N TYR A 154 5.47 14.10 5.02
CA TYR A 154 4.69 13.33 4.04
C TYR A 154 3.30 12.97 4.58
N LEU A 155 3.21 12.48 5.82
CA LEU A 155 1.92 12.11 6.41
C LEU A 155 0.97 13.31 6.60
N SER A 156 1.49 14.53 6.72
CA SER A 156 0.65 15.72 6.77
C SER A 156 -0.14 15.97 5.48
N ASN A 157 0.35 15.47 4.34
CA ASN A 157 -0.31 15.64 3.04
C ASN A 157 -1.65 14.87 2.93
N ILE A 158 -1.86 13.85 3.77
CA ILE A 158 -3.12 13.10 3.80
C ILE A 158 -4.09 13.57 4.88
N VAL A 159 -3.73 14.60 5.63
CA VAL A 159 -4.64 15.24 6.59
C VAL A 159 -5.55 16.19 5.82
N GLY A 160 -6.81 15.84 5.73
CA GLY A 160 -7.84 16.66 5.09
C GLY A 160 -8.29 17.82 5.95
N ALA A 161 -9.52 18.24 5.77
CA ALA A 161 -10.10 19.33 6.53
C ALA A 161 -10.22 18.97 8.03
N GLN A 162 -9.86 19.93 8.89
CA GLN A 162 -10.13 19.82 10.32
C GLN A 162 -11.48 20.46 10.62
N VAL A 163 -12.37 19.69 11.21
CA VAL A 163 -13.71 20.15 11.57
C VAL A 163 -13.84 20.18 13.08
N GLU A 164 -14.15 21.35 13.63
CA GLU A 164 -14.50 21.48 15.04
C GLU A 164 -15.93 20.94 15.26
N VAL A 165 -16.05 19.94 16.13
CA VAL A 165 -17.34 19.27 16.40
C VAL A 165 -17.85 19.67 17.77
N ASN A 166 -18.84 20.57 17.80
CA ASN A 166 -19.51 21.04 19.01
C ASN A 166 -20.98 20.57 19.09
N SER A 167 -21.50 19.98 18.00
CA SER A 167 -22.88 19.52 17.89
C SER A 167 -22.99 18.25 17.01
N ILE A 168 -24.15 17.57 17.08
CA ILE A 168 -24.46 16.44 16.19
C ILE A 168 -24.45 16.91 14.71
N ALA A 169 -24.91 18.12 14.45
CA ALA A 169 -24.92 18.66 13.08
C ALA A 169 -23.47 18.85 12.54
N ASP A 170 -22.55 19.28 13.38
CA ASP A 170 -21.13 19.38 12.98
C ASP A 170 -20.53 18.02 12.70
N MET A 171 -20.86 17.02 13.51
CA MET A 171 -20.41 15.63 13.27
C MET A 171 -20.95 15.08 11.94
N THR A 172 -22.24 15.29 11.64
CA THR A 172 -22.84 14.89 10.37
C THR A 172 -22.10 15.55 9.20
N ARG A 173 -21.86 16.88 9.28
CA ARG A 173 -21.13 17.62 8.26
C ARG A 173 -19.68 17.10 8.08
N ALA A 174 -19.00 16.73 9.16
CA ALA A 174 -17.66 16.17 9.08
C ALA A 174 -17.62 14.86 8.30
N PHE A 175 -18.58 13.96 8.53
CA PHE A 175 -18.72 12.72 7.77
C PHE A 175 -19.08 12.98 6.29
N GLU A 176 -19.97 13.92 6.01
CA GLU A 176 -20.32 14.29 4.63
C GLU A 176 -19.12 14.83 3.84
N MET A 177 -18.20 15.52 4.51
CA MET A 177 -16.97 16.03 3.89
C MET A 177 -15.94 14.91 3.60
N ASP A 178 -15.97 13.81 4.34
CA ASP A 178 -15.06 12.68 4.12
C ASP A 178 -15.54 11.76 2.98
N ILE A 179 -16.83 11.75 2.70
CA ILE A 179 -17.44 10.89 1.67
C ILE A 179 -17.37 11.51 0.27
N ASN A 180 -17.26 12.84 0.15
CA ASN A 180 -17.22 13.59 -1.12
C ASN A 180 -15.77 13.99 -1.49
#